data_9d94f66d24fc1cbc744b0026fbf5a858
#
_entry.id   9d94f66d24fc1cbc744b0026fbf5a858
#
_cell.length_a   1.000
_cell.length_b   1.000
_cell.length_c   1.000
_cell.angle_alpha   90.00
_cell.angle_beta   90.00
_cell.angle_gamma   90.00
#
_symmetry.space_group_name_H-M   'P 1'
#
loop_
_entity.id
_entity.type
_entity.pdbx_description
1 polymer ?
#
loop_
_entity_poly.entity_id
_entity_poly.type
_entity_poly.pdbx_seq_one_letter_code
_entity_poly.pdbx_strand_id
1 'polypeptide(L)'
;NIDRPWLKYYTKEELMAGSINKTVYRYLYDENKKYINDTAIIFANRKIKYFELFLQIEKVAKALKTIGVKKGEVVTICLPNTPESAYLFYACSMIGAIADYIDPTESEEGLEKYLNISNPRHLIMLDMCFDKFTNLIEKKNIENIVVTSPVESLPLIMNGLKIKNKISDREIYNRHKKVMRESSANYMFYKDFIKNGNMYNGVLEEEYEKDRPVAI
;
A
#
# COMPACT_ATOMS: atom_id res chain seq x y z
N ASN A 1 -35.79 -15.86 -9.85
CA ASN A 1 -34.72 -16.01 -10.87
C ASN A 1 -33.80 -14.81 -10.81
N ILE A 2 -32.63 -14.98 -10.23
CA ILE A 2 -31.59 -13.98 -10.37
C ILE A 2 -31.01 -14.17 -11.77
N ASP A 3 -31.33 -13.24 -12.67
CA ASP A 3 -30.74 -13.22 -13.99
C ASP A 3 -29.23 -12.97 -13.85
N ARG A 4 -28.41 -13.89 -14.34
CA ARG A 4 -26.96 -13.83 -14.28
C ARG A 4 -26.39 -13.68 -15.70
N PRO A 5 -26.55 -12.50 -16.34
CA PRO A 5 -26.21 -12.31 -17.75
C PRO A 5 -24.71 -12.49 -18.05
N TRP A 6 -23.85 -12.39 -17.03
CA TRP A 6 -22.40 -12.61 -17.17
C TRP A 6 -22.04 -14.08 -17.40
N LEU A 7 -22.87 -15.06 -17.02
CA LEU A 7 -22.56 -16.49 -17.18
C LEU A 7 -22.34 -16.90 -18.65
N LYS A 8 -22.89 -16.14 -19.60
CA LYS A 8 -22.67 -16.39 -21.03
C LYS A 8 -21.23 -16.15 -21.50
N TYR A 9 -20.42 -15.46 -20.70
CA TYR A 9 -19.02 -15.17 -21.01
C TYR A 9 -18.04 -16.18 -20.41
N TYR A 10 -18.52 -17.17 -19.66
CA TYR A 10 -17.71 -18.18 -19.02
C TYR A 10 -17.98 -19.56 -19.61
N THR A 11 -16.95 -20.38 -19.77
CA THR A 11 -17.08 -21.79 -20.08
C THR A 11 -17.60 -22.58 -18.88
N LYS A 12 -18.06 -23.79 -19.09
CA LYS A 12 -18.48 -24.69 -17.98
C LYS A 12 -17.32 -25.03 -17.06
N GLU A 13 -16.11 -25.18 -17.62
CA GLU A 13 -14.88 -25.47 -16.89
C GLU A 13 -14.51 -24.32 -15.97
N GLU A 14 -14.58 -23.06 -16.47
CA GLU A 14 -14.32 -21.88 -15.67
C GLU A 14 -15.34 -21.70 -14.54
N LEU A 15 -16.62 -21.99 -14.78
CA LEU A 15 -17.66 -21.94 -13.76
C LEU A 15 -17.52 -23.04 -12.69
N MET A 16 -16.91 -24.17 -13.06
CA MET A 16 -16.63 -25.30 -12.17
C MET A 16 -15.24 -25.22 -11.54
N ALA A 17 -14.36 -24.33 -12.02
CA ALA A 17 -13.09 -24.07 -11.38
C ALA A 17 -13.37 -23.63 -9.94
N GLY A 18 -12.92 -24.43 -8.99
CA GLY A 18 -13.15 -24.17 -7.56
C GLY A 18 -12.50 -22.86 -7.12
N SER A 19 -12.80 -22.44 -5.88
CA SER A 19 -12.14 -21.27 -5.28
C SER A 19 -10.63 -21.45 -5.26
N ILE A 20 -9.91 -20.36 -5.60
CA ILE A 20 -8.45 -20.32 -5.53
C ILE A 20 -8.05 -20.27 -4.05
N ASN A 21 -7.52 -21.38 -3.53
CA ASN A 21 -7.05 -21.47 -2.15
C ASN A 21 -5.63 -20.91 -2.00
N LYS A 22 -5.45 -19.65 -2.38
CA LYS A 22 -4.18 -18.91 -2.31
C LYS A 22 -4.42 -17.48 -1.88
N THR A 23 -3.43 -16.87 -1.24
CA THR A 23 -3.46 -15.41 -1.06
C THR A 23 -3.39 -14.71 -2.42
N VAL A 24 -3.89 -13.49 -2.52
CA VAL A 24 -3.86 -12.72 -3.78
C VAL A 24 -2.41 -12.52 -4.25
N TYR A 25 -1.47 -12.30 -3.32
CA TYR A 25 -0.05 -12.24 -3.65
C TYR A 25 0.47 -13.57 -4.23
N ARG A 26 0.17 -14.72 -3.58
CA ARG A 26 0.65 -16.03 -4.04
C ARG A 26 0.06 -16.38 -5.41
N TYR A 27 -1.20 -16.04 -5.66
CA TYR A 27 -1.81 -16.20 -6.96
C TYR A 27 -1.10 -15.37 -8.03
N LEU A 28 -0.89 -14.07 -7.78
CA LEU A 28 -0.14 -13.21 -8.70
C LEU A 28 1.24 -13.77 -9.01
N TYR A 29 1.98 -14.21 -7.99
CA TYR A 29 3.33 -14.73 -8.15
C TYR A 29 3.34 -16.02 -8.98
N ASP A 30 2.52 -17.00 -8.62
CA ASP A 30 2.51 -18.32 -9.28
C ASP A 30 2.15 -18.23 -10.77
N GLU A 31 1.20 -17.38 -11.12
CA GLU A 31 0.78 -17.20 -12.51
C GLU A 31 1.81 -16.46 -13.36
N ASN A 32 2.61 -15.58 -12.74
CA ASN A 32 3.50 -14.67 -13.50
C ASN A 32 5.00 -14.93 -13.31
N LYS A 33 5.43 -15.82 -12.41
CA LYS A 33 6.85 -16.15 -12.19
C LYS A 33 7.59 -16.65 -13.45
N LYS A 34 6.87 -17.27 -14.39
CA LYS A 34 7.42 -17.69 -15.70
C LYS A 34 7.59 -16.52 -16.68
N TYR A 35 6.90 -15.41 -16.45
CA TYR A 35 6.92 -14.19 -17.25
C TYR A 35 7.67 -13.04 -16.56
N ILE A 36 8.66 -13.38 -15.74
CA ILE A 36 9.33 -12.45 -14.82
C ILE A 36 9.95 -11.23 -15.52
N ASN A 37 10.27 -11.34 -16.82
CA ASN A 37 10.81 -10.26 -17.64
C ASN A 37 9.77 -9.44 -18.39
N ASP A 38 8.50 -9.84 -18.34
CA ASP A 38 7.42 -9.13 -19.00
C ASP A 38 6.99 -7.91 -18.19
N THR A 39 6.29 -7.00 -18.84
CA THR A 39 5.80 -5.78 -18.19
C THR A 39 4.59 -6.08 -17.32
N ALA A 40 4.70 -5.80 -16.04
CA ALA A 40 3.62 -5.94 -15.06
C ALA A 40 2.82 -4.64 -14.89
N ILE A 41 3.50 -3.48 -14.85
CA ILE A 41 2.88 -2.18 -14.64
C ILE A 41 3.47 -1.18 -15.65
N ILE A 42 2.62 -0.32 -16.20
CA ILE A 42 3.02 0.86 -16.97
C ILE A 42 2.55 2.10 -16.20
N PHE A 43 3.48 2.93 -15.78
CA PHE A 43 3.19 4.16 -15.06
C PHE A 43 4.04 5.32 -15.57
N ALA A 44 3.44 6.41 -16.03
CA ALA A 44 4.13 7.58 -16.58
C ALA A 44 5.22 7.20 -17.61
N ASN A 45 4.89 6.33 -18.56
CA ASN A 45 5.79 5.75 -19.59
C ASN A 45 6.93 4.86 -19.03
N ARG A 46 7.03 4.65 -17.72
CA ARG A 46 7.91 3.65 -17.14
C ARG A 46 7.23 2.28 -17.18
N LYS A 47 7.97 1.30 -17.70
CA LYS A 47 7.57 -0.12 -17.65
C LYS A 47 8.27 -0.78 -16.47
N ILE A 48 7.47 -1.31 -15.55
CA ILE A 48 7.92 -2.09 -14.40
C ILE A 48 7.69 -3.56 -14.72
N LYS A 49 8.73 -4.36 -14.69
CA LYS A 49 8.67 -5.79 -14.97
C LYS A 49 8.19 -6.57 -13.75
N TYR A 50 7.70 -7.82 -13.96
CA TYR A 50 7.27 -8.66 -12.84
C TYR A 50 8.37 -8.89 -11.81
N PHE A 51 9.65 -9.09 -12.20
CA PHE A 51 10.73 -9.26 -11.24
C PHE A 51 10.90 -8.02 -10.34
N GLU A 52 10.77 -6.82 -10.92
CA GLU A 52 10.84 -5.56 -10.17
C GLU A 52 9.62 -5.41 -9.24
N LEU A 53 8.43 -5.73 -9.75
CA LEU A 53 7.20 -5.74 -8.95
C LEU A 53 7.34 -6.64 -7.72
N PHE A 54 7.76 -7.90 -7.90
CA PHE A 54 7.91 -8.84 -6.79
C PHE A 54 8.97 -8.38 -5.78
N LEU A 55 10.09 -7.83 -6.25
CA LEU A 55 11.12 -7.26 -5.39
C LEU A 55 10.61 -6.09 -4.56
N GLN A 56 9.80 -5.20 -5.15
CA GLN A 56 9.22 -4.08 -4.42
C GLN A 56 8.15 -4.53 -3.42
N ILE A 57 7.30 -5.48 -3.79
CA ILE A 57 6.33 -6.07 -2.86
C ILE A 57 7.04 -6.66 -1.63
N GLU A 58 8.13 -7.43 -1.83
CA GLU A 58 8.91 -8.00 -0.73
C GLU A 58 9.51 -6.93 0.18
N LYS A 59 10.09 -5.86 -0.39
CA LYS A 59 10.64 -4.74 0.38
C LYS A 59 9.58 -4.05 1.22
N VAL A 60 8.40 -3.80 0.64
CA VAL A 60 7.26 -3.19 1.34
C VAL A 60 6.75 -4.12 2.43
N ALA A 61 6.62 -5.42 2.16
CA ALA A 61 6.21 -6.41 3.16
C ALA A 61 7.16 -6.44 4.37
N LYS A 62 8.48 -6.44 4.14
CA LYS A 62 9.51 -6.33 5.19
C LYS A 62 9.36 -5.04 5.99
N ALA A 63 9.12 -3.92 5.30
CA ALA A 63 8.96 -2.62 5.95
C ALA A 63 7.69 -2.57 6.81
N LEU A 64 6.57 -3.12 6.34
CA LEU A 64 5.34 -3.26 7.13
C LEU A 64 5.56 -4.12 8.38
N LYS A 65 6.24 -5.26 8.25
CA LYS A 65 6.58 -6.11 9.41
C LYS A 65 7.51 -5.37 10.40
N THR A 66 8.45 -4.56 9.92
CA THR A 66 9.38 -3.79 10.78
C THR A 66 8.67 -2.74 11.61
N ILE A 67 7.61 -2.11 11.10
CA ILE A 67 6.78 -1.18 11.88
C ILE A 67 5.71 -1.88 12.72
N GLY A 68 5.71 -3.21 12.78
CA GLY A 68 4.88 -4.01 13.67
C GLY A 68 3.54 -4.43 13.12
N VAL A 69 3.29 -4.32 11.80
CA VAL A 69 2.04 -4.81 11.18
C VAL A 69 1.91 -6.32 11.36
N LYS A 70 0.77 -6.74 11.93
CA LYS A 70 0.44 -8.13 12.18
C LYS A 70 -0.61 -8.64 11.19
N LYS A 71 -0.74 -9.96 11.12
CA LYS A 71 -1.83 -10.63 10.40
C LYS A 71 -3.19 -10.14 10.91
N GLY A 72 -4.10 -9.83 9.99
CA GLY A 72 -5.44 -9.32 10.27
C GLY A 72 -5.52 -7.84 10.65
N GLU A 73 -4.40 -7.14 10.80
CA GLU A 73 -4.42 -5.69 11.05
C GLU A 73 -4.71 -4.89 9.78
N VAL A 74 -5.40 -3.78 9.95
CA VAL A 74 -5.73 -2.84 8.88
C VAL A 74 -4.58 -1.87 8.66
N VAL A 75 -4.19 -1.73 7.39
CA VAL A 75 -3.24 -0.72 6.90
C VAL A 75 -3.98 0.23 5.99
N THR A 76 -4.21 1.45 6.43
CA THR A 76 -4.89 2.46 5.61
C THR A 76 -3.92 3.07 4.61
N ILE A 77 -4.32 3.09 3.35
CA ILE A 77 -3.53 3.52 2.19
C ILE A 77 -4.27 4.66 1.51
N CYS A 78 -3.85 5.89 1.81
CA CYS A 78 -4.39 7.12 1.21
C CYS A 78 -3.48 7.59 0.07
N LEU A 79 -3.47 6.82 -1.01
CA LEU A 79 -2.64 7.03 -2.21
C LEU A 79 -3.49 6.95 -3.47
N PRO A 80 -3.14 7.70 -4.53
CA PRO A 80 -3.72 7.48 -5.85
C PRO A 80 -3.21 6.18 -6.46
N ASN A 81 -3.68 5.85 -7.66
CA ASN A 81 -3.25 4.67 -8.41
C ASN A 81 -1.79 4.81 -8.90
N THR A 82 -0.85 4.59 -7.99
CA THR A 82 0.59 4.57 -8.25
C THR A 82 1.15 3.17 -8.08
N PRO A 83 2.36 2.89 -8.58
CA PRO A 83 3.03 1.61 -8.31
C PRO A 83 3.17 1.29 -6.83
N GLU A 84 3.44 2.30 -5.97
CA GLU A 84 3.53 2.13 -4.51
C GLU A 84 2.21 1.61 -3.92
N SER A 85 1.07 2.10 -4.41
CA SER A 85 -0.26 1.63 -4.01
C SER A 85 -0.40 0.12 -4.31
N ALA A 86 0.01 -0.31 -5.52
CA ALA A 86 0.00 -1.73 -5.88
C ALA A 86 0.97 -2.56 -5.02
N TYR A 87 2.18 -2.05 -4.75
CA TYR A 87 3.14 -2.75 -3.90
C TYR A 87 2.58 -2.96 -2.49
N LEU A 88 1.93 -1.94 -1.91
CA LEU A 88 1.29 -2.00 -0.60
C LEU A 88 0.16 -3.03 -0.56
N PHE A 89 -0.72 -3.05 -1.57
CA PHE A 89 -1.81 -4.02 -1.66
C PHE A 89 -1.30 -5.46 -1.61
N TYR A 90 -0.36 -5.79 -2.50
CA TYR A 90 0.18 -7.14 -2.56
C TYR A 90 1.05 -7.48 -1.35
N ALA A 91 1.73 -6.49 -0.76
CA ALA A 91 2.49 -6.68 0.47
C ALA A 91 1.55 -6.98 1.66
N CYS A 92 0.43 -6.26 1.80
CA CYS A 92 -0.60 -6.57 2.79
C CYS A 92 -1.14 -7.99 2.60
N SER A 93 -1.48 -8.36 1.35
CA SER A 93 -1.90 -9.73 1.04
C SER A 93 -0.84 -10.78 1.40
N MET A 94 0.45 -10.49 1.15
CA MET A 94 1.57 -11.39 1.46
C MET A 94 1.69 -11.65 2.97
N ILE A 95 1.62 -10.60 3.78
CA ILE A 95 1.79 -10.69 5.25
C ILE A 95 0.48 -10.92 6.00
N GLY A 96 -0.63 -11.13 5.30
CA GLY A 96 -1.93 -11.39 5.90
C GLY A 96 -2.60 -10.18 6.53
N ALA A 97 -2.15 -8.95 6.26
CA ALA A 97 -2.80 -7.71 6.64
C ALA A 97 -3.96 -7.35 5.69
N ILE A 98 -4.78 -6.40 6.08
CA ILE A 98 -5.93 -5.91 5.31
C ILE A 98 -5.60 -4.52 4.77
N ALA A 99 -5.65 -4.36 3.44
CA ALA A 99 -5.47 -3.07 2.80
C ALA A 99 -6.78 -2.26 2.82
N ASP A 100 -6.76 -1.09 3.42
CA ASP A 100 -7.88 -0.16 3.49
C ASP A 100 -7.57 1.06 2.62
N TYR A 101 -8.35 1.26 1.54
CA TYR A 101 -8.09 2.31 0.57
C TYR A 101 -8.98 3.52 0.77
N ILE A 102 -8.34 4.69 0.93
CA ILE A 102 -9.02 5.98 1.01
C ILE A 102 -8.53 6.87 -0.14
N ASP A 103 -9.48 7.52 -0.82
CA ASP A 103 -9.17 8.50 -1.87
C ASP A 103 -8.45 9.72 -1.25
N PRO A 104 -7.25 10.09 -1.71
CA PRO A 104 -6.54 11.28 -1.21
C PRO A 104 -7.24 12.60 -1.50
N THR A 105 -8.24 12.62 -2.41
CA THR A 105 -9.04 13.81 -2.71
C THR A 105 -10.22 14.01 -1.77
N GLU A 106 -10.49 13.03 -0.89
CA GLU A 106 -11.61 13.05 0.05
C GLU A 106 -11.55 14.26 0.98
N SER A 107 -12.73 14.70 1.45
CA SER A 107 -12.84 15.75 2.46
C SER A 107 -12.33 15.30 3.83
N GLU A 108 -12.02 16.24 4.73
CA GLU A 108 -11.63 15.92 6.11
C GLU A 108 -12.72 15.12 6.84
N GLU A 109 -14.00 15.47 6.63
CA GLU A 109 -15.15 14.74 7.20
C GLU A 109 -15.24 13.30 6.65
N GLY A 110 -15.00 13.12 5.34
CA GLY A 110 -14.95 11.80 4.70
C GLY A 110 -13.82 10.94 5.27
N LEU A 111 -12.61 11.52 5.40
CA LEU A 111 -11.47 10.86 6.00
C LEU A 111 -11.76 10.43 7.45
N GLU A 112 -12.35 11.33 8.27
CA GLU A 112 -12.72 11.02 9.65
C GLU A 112 -13.70 9.84 9.72
N LYS A 113 -14.70 9.81 8.83
CA LYS A 113 -15.68 8.72 8.74
C LYS A 113 -15.00 7.38 8.41
N TYR A 114 -14.13 7.35 7.39
CA TYR A 114 -13.39 6.13 7.02
C TYR A 114 -12.48 5.65 8.15
N LEU A 115 -11.71 6.55 8.76
CA LEU A 115 -10.85 6.23 9.89
C LEU A 115 -11.63 5.75 11.13
N ASN A 116 -12.88 6.19 11.31
CA ASN A 116 -13.76 5.69 12.37
C ASN A 116 -14.21 4.24 12.12
N ILE A 117 -14.41 3.87 10.85
CA ILE A 117 -14.85 2.53 10.47
C ILE A 117 -13.68 1.54 10.55
N SER A 118 -12.55 1.89 9.94
CA SER A 118 -11.39 1.00 9.84
C SER A 118 -10.51 0.97 11.10
N ASN A 119 -10.52 2.07 11.88
CA ASN A 119 -9.73 2.25 13.11
C ASN A 119 -8.27 1.74 12.98
N PRO A 120 -7.51 2.25 12.00
CA PRO A 120 -6.20 1.70 11.65
C PRO A 120 -5.14 2.12 12.67
N ARG A 121 -4.14 1.24 12.88
CA ARG A 121 -2.91 1.57 13.60
C ARG A 121 -1.80 2.10 12.68
N HIS A 122 -1.92 1.86 11.38
CA HIS A 122 -0.92 2.18 10.37
C HIS A 122 -1.55 2.94 9.21
N LEU A 123 -0.99 4.10 8.88
CA LEU A 123 -1.43 4.97 7.81
C LEU A 123 -0.29 5.25 6.85
N ILE A 124 -0.51 5.00 5.56
CA ILE A 124 0.38 5.42 4.49
C ILE A 124 -0.35 6.48 3.66
N MET A 125 0.20 7.68 3.56
CA MET A 125 -0.46 8.79 2.90
C MET A 125 0.47 9.62 2.02
N LEU A 126 -0.13 10.36 1.09
CA LEU A 126 0.59 11.39 0.35
C LEU A 126 0.99 12.56 1.24
N ASP A 127 2.15 13.14 0.91
CA ASP A 127 2.65 14.37 1.50
C ASP A 127 1.64 15.53 1.43
N MET A 128 0.94 15.67 0.31
CA MET A 128 -0.08 16.71 0.11
C MET A 128 -1.34 16.53 0.99
N CYS A 129 -1.55 15.35 1.55
CA CYS A 129 -2.66 15.07 2.45
C CYS A 129 -2.33 15.37 3.92
N PHE A 130 -1.08 15.75 4.23
CA PHE A 130 -0.61 15.92 5.60
C PHE A 130 -1.49 16.87 6.42
N ASP A 131 -1.79 18.06 5.88
CA ASP A 131 -2.58 19.07 6.58
C ASP A 131 -4.00 18.56 6.93
N LYS A 132 -4.62 17.79 6.03
CA LYS A 132 -5.95 17.20 6.26
C LYS A 132 -5.95 16.17 7.38
N PHE A 133 -4.88 15.37 7.48
CA PHE A 133 -4.79 14.30 8.46
C PHE A 133 -4.31 14.76 9.84
N THR A 134 -3.60 15.91 9.94
CA THR A 134 -2.99 16.36 11.19
C THR A 134 -4.00 16.41 12.35
N ASN A 135 -5.15 17.03 12.13
CA ASN A 135 -6.19 17.16 13.17
C ASN A 135 -6.85 15.80 13.50
N LEU A 136 -6.90 14.88 12.54
CA LEU A 136 -7.51 13.56 12.71
C LEU A 136 -6.57 12.59 13.43
N ILE A 137 -5.28 12.64 13.13
CA ILE A 137 -4.26 11.77 13.73
C ILE A 137 -4.20 11.95 15.25
N GLU A 138 -4.26 13.18 15.73
CA GLU A 138 -4.23 13.48 17.16
C GLU A 138 -5.42 12.88 17.94
N LYS A 139 -6.55 12.69 17.24
CA LYS A 139 -7.78 12.10 17.81
C LYS A 139 -7.83 10.56 17.71
N LYS A 140 -6.89 9.94 17.01
CA LYS A 140 -6.88 8.51 16.70
C LYS A 140 -5.61 7.85 17.23
N ASN A 141 -5.72 6.57 17.56
CA ASN A 141 -4.59 5.76 18.02
C ASN A 141 -3.74 5.25 16.84
N ILE A 142 -3.37 6.13 15.91
CA ILE A 142 -2.48 5.76 14.80
C ILE A 142 -1.06 5.71 15.34
N GLU A 143 -0.42 4.55 15.24
CA GLU A 143 0.92 4.33 15.77
C GLU A 143 2.02 4.68 14.77
N ASN A 144 1.81 4.36 13.49
CA ASN A 144 2.80 4.60 12.46
C ASN A 144 2.18 5.33 11.26
N ILE A 145 2.88 6.36 10.81
CA ILE A 145 2.48 7.19 9.67
C ILE A 145 3.64 7.25 8.69
N VAL A 146 3.40 6.71 7.50
CA VAL A 146 4.36 6.75 6.39
C VAL A 146 3.91 7.80 5.39
N VAL A 147 4.75 8.80 5.18
CA VAL A 147 4.50 9.87 4.21
C VAL A 147 5.25 9.58 2.92
N THR A 148 4.54 9.53 1.80
CA THR A 148 5.13 9.32 0.48
C THR A 148 4.83 10.48 -0.46
N SER A 149 5.61 10.59 -1.50
CA SER A 149 5.42 11.60 -2.55
C SER A 149 4.94 10.96 -3.85
N PRO A 150 4.12 11.68 -4.66
CA PRO A 150 3.59 11.17 -5.92
C PRO A 150 4.68 10.83 -6.95
N VAL A 151 5.93 11.27 -6.74
CA VAL A 151 7.01 11.12 -7.71
C VAL A 151 8.02 10.01 -7.38
N GLU A 152 7.77 9.21 -6.32
CA GLU A 152 8.68 8.11 -5.94
C GLU A 152 8.92 7.15 -7.12
N SER A 153 7.87 6.75 -7.83
CA SER A 153 7.93 5.84 -8.97
C SER A 153 8.13 6.50 -10.33
N LEU A 154 8.30 7.82 -10.41
CA LEU A 154 8.52 8.48 -11.70
C LEU A 154 9.84 8.04 -12.35
N PRO A 155 9.90 8.01 -13.70
CA PRO A 155 11.12 7.66 -14.43
C PRO A 155 12.29 8.57 -14.07
N LEU A 156 13.52 8.02 -14.19
CA LEU A 156 14.75 8.77 -13.93
C LEU A 156 14.93 10.01 -14.83
N ILE A 157 14.35 10.00 -16.02
CA ILE A 157 14.34 11.14 -16.96
C ILE A 157 13.68 12.37 -16.34
N MET A 158 12.79 12.17 -15.33
CA MET A 158 12.14 13.24 -14.58
C MET A 158 12.92 13.60 -13.30
N ASN A 159 14.25 13.44 -13.30
CA ASN A 159 15.10 13.72 -12.13
C ASN A 159 14.94 15.14 -11.55
N GLY A 160 14.56 16.12 -12.37
CA GLY A 160 14.22 17.45 -11.88
C GLY A 160 13.06 17.47 -10.90
N LEU A 161 12.06 16.60 -11.09
CA LEU A 161 10.95 16.42 -10.16
C LEU A 161 11.40 15.70 -8.88
N LYS A 162 12.31 14.71 -8.99
CA LYS A 162 12.86 14.01 -7.82
C LYS A 162 13.74 14.91 -6.95
N ILE A 163 14.44 15.88 -7.56
CA ILE A 163 15.21 16.89 -6.82
C ILE A 163 14.24 17.85 -6.10
N LYS A 164 13.18 18.29 -6.77
CA LYS A 164 12.11 19.07 -6.15
C LYS A 164 11.46 18.34 -4.98
N ASN A 165 11.31 17.00 -5.08
CA ASN A 165 10.78 16.20 -3.98
C ASN A 165 11.65 16.16 -2.75
N LYS A 166 12.96 16.04 -2.89
CA LYS A 166 13.84 16.13 -1.72
C LYS A 166 13.72 17.50 -1.01
N ILE A 167 13.44 18.54 -1.79
CA ILE A 167 13.14 19.87 -1.25
C ILE A 167 11.76 19.83 -0.58
N SER A 168 10.77 19.21 -1.20
CA SER A 168 9.41 19.04 -0.66
C SER A 168 9.41 18.24 0.64
N ASP A 169 10.08 17.10 0.73
CA ASP A 169 10.20 16.32 1.98
C ASP A 169 10.79 17.16 3.12
N ARG A 170 11.81 17.94 2.82
CA ARG A 170 12.44 18.84 3.79
C ARG A 170 11.51 19.99 4.19
N GLU A 171 10.78 20.55 3.24
CA GLU A 171 9.80 21.63 3.51
C GLU A 171 8.64 21.10 4.32
N ILE A 172 8.09 19.92 3.99
CA ILE A 172 7.04 19.25 4.75
C ILE A 172 7.53 18.96 6.17
N TYR A 173 8.71 18.35 6.31
CA TYR A 173 9.31 18.11 7.63
C TYR A 173 9.47 19.42 8.43
N ASN A 174 10.00 20.50 7.82
CA ASN A 174 10.19 21.77 8.51
C ASN A 174 8.86 22.42 8.91
N ARG A 175 7.82 22.30 8.07
CA ARG A 175 6.49 22.84 8.34
C ARG A 175 5.80 22.08 9.47
N HIS A 176 5.90 20.77 9.47
CA HIS A 176 5.15 19.89 10.37
C HIS A 176 5.99 19.27 11.49
N LYS A 177 7.30 19.61 11.59
CA LYS A 177 8.19 19.01 12.58
C LYS A 177 7.69 19.12 14.03
N LYS A 178 6.92 20.17 14.33
CA LYS A 178 6.33 20.34 15.66
C LYS A 178 5.29 19.25 15.89
N VAL A 179 4.34 19.09 14.98
CA VAL A 179 3.30 18.05 15.04
C VAL A 179 3.94 16.66 15.07
N MET A 180 4.93 16.39 14.19
CA MET A 180 5.62 15.09 14.16
C MET A 180 6.34 14.76 15.47
N ARG A 181 6.84 15.78 16.21
CA ARG A 181 7.56 15.57 17.48
C ARG A 181 6.63 15.48 18.68
N GLU A 182 5.52 16.20 18.67
CA GLU A 182 4.57 16.27 19.78
C GLU A 182 3.53 15.12 19.69
N SER A 183 3.37 14.52 18.51
CA SER A 183 2.48 13.38 18.30
C SER A 183 3.03 12.12 18.94
N SER A 184 2.13 11.27 19.45
CA SER A 184 2.44 9.90 19.87
C SER A 184 2.74 8.95 18.71
N ALA A 185 2.35 9.32 17.48
CA ALA A 185 2.59 8.52 16.29
C ALA A 185 4.05 8.61 15.81
N ASN A 186 4.56 7.50 15.30
CA ASN A 186 5.88 7.42 14.68
C ASN A 186 5.78 7.81 13.19
N TYR A 187 6.30 8.98 12.85
CA TYR A 187 6.32 9.49 11.48
C TYR A 187 7.60 9.09 10.75
N MET A 188 7.48 8.64 9.52
CA MET A 188 8.62 8.36 8.64
C MET A 188 8.30 8.64 7.18
N PHE A 189 9.30 8.99 6.39
CA PHE A 189 9.17 9.07 4.94
C PHE A 189 9.27 7.68 4.30
N TYR A 190 8.59 7.47 3.17
CA TYR A 190 8.53 6.19 2.48
C TYR A 190 9.92 5.59 2.20
N LYS A 191 10.90 6.42 1.86
CA LYS A 191 12.28 5.99 1.65
C LYS A 191 12.91 5.35 2.89
N ASP A 192 12.70 5.98 4.06
CA ASP A 192 13.22 5.46 5.33
C ASP A 192 12.44 4.24 5.78
N PHE A 193 11.12 4.21 5.55
CA PHE A 193 10.27 3.05 5.74
C PHE A 193 10.82 1.82 4.97
N ILE A 194 11.09 1.96 3.67
CA ILE A 194 11.67 0.88 2.86
C ILE A 194 13.07 0.49 3.34
N LYS A 195 13.92 1.48 3.69
CA LYS A 195 15.27 1.23 4.21
C LYS A 195 15.24 0.44 5.52
N ASN A 196 14.35 0.79 6.43
CA ASN A 196 14.18 0.11 7.71
C ASN A 196 13.72 -1.35 7.52
N GLY A 197 12.93 -1.63 6.49
CA GLY A 197 12.52 -2.98 6.12
C GLY A 197 13.68 -3.95 5.89
N ASN A 198 14.87 -3.47 5.50
CA ASN A 198 16.04 -4.31 5.30
C ASN A 198 16.53 -5.01 6.60
N MET A 199 16.10 -4.54 7.76
CA MET A 199 16.42 -5.17 9.05
C MET A 199 15.54 -6.40 9.35
N TYR A 200 14.44 -6.58 8.63
CA TYR A 200 13.53 -7.70 8.85
C TYR A 200 14.02 -8.97 8.15
N ASN A 201 14.24 -10.02 8.94
CA ASN A 201 14.74 -11.33 8.48
C ASN A 201 13.76 -12.48 8.78
N GLY A 202 12.53 -12.17 9.19
CA GLY A 202 11.49 -13.16 9.50
C GLY A 202 10.76 -13.66 8.27
N VAL A 203 9.82 -14.58 8.49
CA VAL A 203 8.90 -15.08 7.46
C VAL A 203 7.91 -13.98 7.09
N LEU A 204 7.72 -13.78 5.79
CA LEU A 204 6.82 -12.76 5.26
C LEU A 204 5.47 -13.34 4.86
N GLU A 205 5.50 -14.47 4.18
CA GLU A 205 4.31 -15.01 3.57
C GLU A 205 3.45 -15.78 4.57
N GLU A 206 2.22 -15.32 4.72
CA GLU A 206 1.20 -15.97 5.54
C GLU A 206 0.43 -17.00 4.71
N GLU A 207 0.01 -18.06 5.38
CA GLU A 207 -0.83 -19.09 4.76
C GLU A 207 -2.20 -18.53 4.38
N TYR A 208 -2.77 -19.10 3.31
CA TYR A 208 -4.12 -18.78 2.90
C TYR A 208 -5.13 -19.16 4.00
N GLU A 209 -6.05 -18.27 4.25
CA GLU A 209 -7.16 -18.48 5.16
C GLU A 209 -8.45 -18.07 4.46
N LYS A 210 -9.39 -19.04 4.38
CA LYS A 210 -10.69 -18.80 3.76
C LYS A 210 -11.45 -17.71 4.50
N ASP A 211 -12.15 -16.88 3.76
CA ASP A 211 -13.00 -15.78 4.26
C ASP A 211 -12.24 -14.66 5.00
N ARG A 212 -10.89 -14.68 5.01
CA ARG A 212 -10.11 -13.54 5.49
C ARG A 212 -10.18 -12.38 4.49
N PRO A 213 -10.61 -11.18 4.93
CA PRO A 213 -10.60 -10.01 4.05
C PRO A 213 -9.16 -9.65 3.65
N VAL A 214 -9.00 -9.21 2.40
CA VAL A 214 -7.72 -8.75 1.83
C VAL A 214 -7.72 -7.23 1.72
N ALA A 215 -8.88 -6.65 1.45
CA ALA A 215 -9.07 -5.22 1.36
C ALA A 215 -10.48 -4.82 1.83
N ILE A 216 -10.62 -3.57 2.19
CA ILE A 216 -11.87 -2.86 2.53
C ILE A 216 -11.86 -1.46 1.89
#